data_88b668d367ceea7a7ab416393b2f9a12
#
_entry.id   88b668d367ceea7a7ab416393b2f9a12
#
_cell.length_a   1.000
_cell.length_b   1.000
_cell.length_c   1.000
_cell.angle_alpha   90.00
_cell.angle_beta   90.00
_cell.angle_gamma   90.00
#
_symmetry.space_group_name_H-M   'P 1'
#
loop_
_entity.id
_entity.type
_entity.pdbx_description
1 polymer ?
#
loop_
_entity_poly.entity_id
_entity_poly.type
_entity_poly.pdbx_seq_one_letter_code
_entity_poly.pdbx_strand_id
1 'polypeptide(L)'
;MGKILRAVTNDGTAKISVITAPDMVERAREIHHLHPVGTAALGRTLCGASLLGEMLKEDNAALTLRIQGGGPIGTILAVSDNAGNVRGYVSHPEVDLPIRERDDKLDVSGAVGREGLLTVSRDIGLREPYSGSSALVSGEIAEDLAAFLTESDQLGSACALGVLVNPDGSVKAAGGFIMQLMPNAAEETVKALEDNIFLMDQLTTILDEDGAETVIAQVFKGLEWHKTAESDMAYKCYCSRERVLGALASLSADDLASLREEQKDIEVRCQFCDAVYNFTPEEIAALNAPEEDKKA
;
A
#
# COMPACT_ATOMS: atom_id res chain seq x y z
N MET A 1 1.60 -16.94 -2.22
CA MET A 1 0.54 -15.93 -2.43
C MET A 1 0.13 -15.40 -1.08
N GLY A 2 -0.07 -14.09 -0.96
CA GLY A 2 -0.56 -13.50 0.27
C GLY A 2 -2.04 -13.81 0.49
N LYS A 3 -2.49 -13.64 1.74
CA LYS A 3 -3.88 -13.87 2.15
C LYS A 3 -4.39 -12.73 3.01
N ILE A 4 -5.68 -12.42 2.85
CA ILE A 4 -6.42 -11.54 3.76
C ILE A 4 -7.51 -12.36 4.44
N LEU A 5 -7.49 -12.35 5.77
CA LEU A 5 -8.48 -13.00 6.63
C LEU A 5 -9.35 -11.94 7.31
N ARG A 6 -10.67 -12.07 7.20
CA ARG A 6 -11.63 -11.16 7.82
C ARG A 6 -12.42 -11.84 8.92
N ALA A 7 -12.62 -11.11 10.00
CA ALA A 7 -13.44 -11.55 11.12
C ALA A 7 -14.25 -10.38 11.70
N VAL A 8 -15.30 -10.73 12.42
CA VAL A 8 -16.16 -9.80 13.13
C VAL A 8 -16.49 -10.38 14.51
N THR A 9 -16.63 -9.54 15.52
CA THR A 9 -17.14 -9.95 16.82
C THR A 9 -18.60 -10.38 16.72
N ASN A 10 -19.04 -11.38 17.49
CA ASN A 10 -20.39 -11.92 17.38
C ASN A 10 -21.47 -10.90 17.75
N ASP A 11 -21.12 -9.93 18.57
CA ASP A 11 -21.99 -8.80 18.94
C ASP A 11 -21.97 -7.67 17.89
N GLY A 12 -21.13 -7.78 16.85
CA GLY A 12 -21.02 -6.80 15.77
C GLY A 12 -20.35 -5.48 16.16
N THR A 13 -19.62 -5.41 17.28
CA THR A 13 -19.00 -4.17 17.78
C THR A 13 -17.68 -3.83 17.10
N ALA A 14 -16.95 -4.83 16.58
CA ALA A 14 -15.69 -4.63 15.89
C ALA A 14 -15.52 -5.60 14.72
N LYS A 15 -14.83 -5.15 13.69
CA LYS A 15 -14.36 -5.98 12.57
C LYS A 15 -12.85 -5.81 12.38
N ILE A 16 -12.21 -6.85 11.87
CA ILE A 16 -10.77 -6.88 11.59
C ILE A 16 -10.50 -7.54 10.24
N SER A 17 -9.55 -6.97 9.50
CA SER A 17 -8.93 -7.60 8.33
C SER A 17 -7.43 -7.77 8.62
N VAL A 18 -6.94 -8.99 8.52
CA VAL A 18 -5.52 -9.35 8.76
C VAL A 18 -4.92 -9.83 7.45
N ILE A 19 -3.79 -9.26 7.07
CA ILE A 19 -3.02 -9.64 5.87
C ILE A 19 -1.75 -10.38 6.26
N THR A 20 -1.44 -11.47 5.55
CA THR A 20 -0.15 -12.18 5.59
C THR A 20 0.39 -12.27 4.17
N ALA A 21 1.50 -11.59 3.89
CA ALA A 21 1.94 -11.35 2.52
C ALA A 21 3.47 -11.29 2.32
N PRO A 22 4.27 -12.24 2.85
CA PRO A 22 5.72 -12.20 2.65
C PRO A 22 6.11 -12.31 1.17
N ASP A 23 5.48 -13.21 0.40
CA ASP A 23 5.77 -13.38 -1.04
C ASP A 23 5.48 -12.12 -1.86
N MET A 24 4.45 -11.36 -1.48
CA MET A 24 4.08 -10.11 -2.15
C MET A 24 5.16 -9.04 -1.93
N VAL A 25 5.63 -8.91 -0.70
CA VAL A 25 6.66 -7.92 -0.35
C VAL A 25 8.02 -8.36 -0.91
N GLU A 26 8.35 -9.65 -0.85
CA GLU A 26 9.56 -10.19 -1.49
C GLU A 26 9.56 -9.91 -2.99
N ARG A 27 8.42 -10.10 -3.66
CA ARG A 27 8.31 -9.79 -5.09
C ARG A 27 8.57 -8.31 -5.39
N ALA A 28 8.07 -7.40 -4.55
CA ALA A 28 8.35 -5.97 -4.67
C ALA A 28 9.83 -5.66 -4.45
N ARG A 29 10.46 -6.30 -3.44
CA ARG A 29 11.89 -6.16 -3.16
C ARG A 29 12.76 -6.57 -4.35
N GLU A 30 12.46 -7.71 -4.95
CA GLU A 30 13.19 -8.21 -6.13
C GLU A 30 13.07 -7.28 -7.33
N ILE A 31 11.83 -6.82 -7.64
CA ILE A 31 11.57 -5.94 -8.80
C ILE A 31 12.31 -4.62 -8.66
N HIS A 32 12.26 -4.03 -7.48
CA HIS A 32 12.78 -2.68 -7.26
C HIS A 32 14.19 -2.65 -6.66
N HIS A 33 14.80 -3.84 -6.43
CA HIS A 33 16.13 -3.96 -5.80
C HIS A 33 16.23 -3.19 -4.47
N LEU A 34 15.20 -3.34 -3.62
CA LEU A 34 15.08 -2.58 -2.39
C LEU A 34 16.12 -2.98 -1.35
N HIS A 35 16.72 -1.99 -0.71
CA HIS A 35 17.46 -2.17 0.52
C HIS A 35 16.51 -2.49 1.70
N PRO A 36 17.01 -3.02 2.85
CA PRO A 36 16.14 -3.48 3.94
C PRO A 36 15.13 -2.45 4.45
N VAL A 37 15.54 -1.19 4.63
CA VAL A 37 14.62 -0.14 5.11
C VAL A 37 13.57 0.22 4.05
N GLY A 38 13.94 0.23 2.77
CA GLY A 38 13.02 0.41 1.64
C GLY A 38 12.03 -0.74 1.52
N THR A 39 12.50 -1.98 1.74
CA THR A 39 11.65 -3.19 1.80
C THR A 39 10.61 -3.07 2.92
N ALA A 40 11.02 -2.64 4.10
CA ALA A 40 10.10 -2.45 5.22
C ALA A 40 9.09 -1.33 4.95
N ALA A 41 9.53 -0.18 4.43
CA ALA A 41 8.66 0.96 4.13
C ALA A 41 7.65 0.64 3.02
N LEU A 42 8.11 0.14 1.86
CA LEU A 42 7.22 -0.22 0.77
C LEU A 42 6.31 -1.39 1.16
N GLY A 43 6.85 -2.41 1.84
CA GLY A 43 6.07 -3.58 2.26
C GLY A 43 4.92 -3.22 3.19
N ARG A 44 5.12 -2.36 4.20
CA ARG A 44 4.05 -1.83 5.04
C ARG A 44 3.02 -1.06 4.22
N THR A 45 3.46 -0.21 3.30
CA THR A 45 2.57 0.56 2.42
C THR A 45 1.74 -0.35 1.52
N LEU A 46 2.34 -1.39 0.94
CA LEU A 46 1.64 -2.39 0.12
C LEU A 46 0.58 -3.16 0.95
N CYS A 47 0.93 -3.61 2.16
CA CYS A 47 -0.01 -4.28 3.05
C CYS A 47 -1.18 -3.35 3.44
N GLY A 48 -0.90 -2.10 3.80
CA GLY A 48 -1.93 -1.10 4.10
C GLY A 48 -2.83 -0.81 2.90
N ALA A 49 -2.25 -0.60 1.72
CA ALA A 49 -3.01 -0.37 0.49
C ALA A 49 -3.88 -1.58 0.11
N SER A 50 -3.37 -2.80 0.27
CA SER A 50 -4.11 -4.04 0.02
C SER A 50 -5.32 -4.17 0.95
N LEU A 51 -5.14 -3.94 2.26
CA LEU A 51 -6.22 -3.95 3.25
C LEU A 51 -7.30 -2.89 2.96
N LEU A 52 -6.89 -1.68 2.54
CA LEU A 52 -7.83 -0.62 2.18
C LEU A 52 -8.54 -0.88 0.85
N GLY A 53 -7.82 -1.43 -0.15
CA GLY A 53 -8.37 -1.75 -1.46
C GLY A 53 -9.45 -2.81 -1.37
N GLU A 54 -9.21 -3.85 -0.58
CA GLU A 54 -10.16 -4.94 -0.34
C GLU A 54 -11.46 -4.46 0.35
N MET A 55 -11.45 -3.30 1.00
CA MET A 55 -12.65 -2.68 1.56
C MET A 55 -13.53 -1.97 0.52
N LEU A 56 -13.04 -1.75 -0.72
CA LEU A 56 -13.83 -1.17 -1.81
C LEU A 56 -14.87 -2.18 -2.29
N LYS A 57 -16.08 -1.70 -2.57
CA LYS A 57 -17.22 -2.54 -2.94
C LYS A 57 -17.53 -2.52 -4.43
N GLU A 58 -17.13 -1.45 -5.10
CA GLU A 58 -17.45 -1.19 -6.50
C GLU A 58 -16.56 -2.06 -7.41
N ASP A 59 -17.16 -2.61 -8.46
CA ASP A 59 -16.44 -3.36 -9.47
C ASP A 59 -15.41 -2.46 -10.18
N ASN A 60 -14.20 -2.99 -10.39
CA ASN A 60 -13.05 -2.28 -10.97
C ASN A 60 -12.57 -1.06 -10.17
N ALA A 61 -12.99 -0.91 -8.92
CA ALA A 61 -12.46 0.14 -8.06
C ALA A 61 -10.96 -0.03 -7.82
N ALA A 62 -10.29 1.10 -7.69
CA ALA A 62 -8.87 1.16 -7.37
C ALA A 62 -8.59 2.17 -6.27
N LEU A 63 -7.60 1.86 -5.44
CA LEU A 63 -7.12 2.74 -4.40
C LEU A 63 -5.66 3.07 -4.65
N THR A 64 -5.30 4.34 -4.52
CA THR A 64 -3.92 4.80 -4.52
C THR A 64 -3.58 5.34 -3.14
N LEU A 65 -2.57 4.74 -2.50
CA LEU A 65 -1.97 5.22 -1.25
C LEU A 65 -0.61 5.85 -1.58
N ARG A 66 -0.46 7.13 -1.25
CA ARG A 66 0.75 7.90 -1.47
C ARG A 66 1.25 8.49 -0.16
N ILE A 67 2.53 8.32 0.11
CA ILE A 67 3.19 8.84 1.29
C ILE A 67 4.37 9.72 0.86
N GLN A 68 4.42 10.94 1.36
CA GLN A 68 5.49 11.91 1.14
C GLN A 68 5.82 12.56 2.47
N GLY A 69 6.84 12.09 3.15
CA GLY A 69 7.23 12.56 4.49
C GLY A 69 8.47 13.44 4.52
N GLY A 70 9.06 13.75 3.35
CA GLY A 70 10.27 14.56 3.26
C GLY A 70 11.57 13.81 3.60
N GLY A 71 11.49 12.52 3.90
CA GLY A 71 12.67 11.68 4.16
C GLY A 71 13.39 11.24 2.88
N PRO A 72 14.56 10.60 3.02
CA PRO A 72 15.44 10.26 1.89
C PRO A 72 14.83 9.25 0.91
N ILE A 73 13.87 8.41 1.33
CA ILE A 73 13.20 7.45 0.44
C ILE A 73 12.32 8.12 -0.63
N GLY A 74 12.00 9.41 -0.43
CA GLY A 74 11.15 10.20 -1.31
C GLY A 74 9.68 9.79 -1.23
N THR A 75 9.02 9.68 -2.37
CA THR A 75 7.63 9.27 -2.44
C THR A 75 7.52 7.73 -2.39
N ILE A 76 6.61 7.24 -1.55
CA ILE A 76 6.14 5.86 -1.60
C ILE A 76 4.75 5.87 -2.22
N LEU A 77 4.52 5.02 -3.22
CA LEU A 77 3.23 4.91 -3.88
C LEU A 77 2.83 3.44 -4.01
N ALA A 78 1.61 3.13 -3.57
CA ALA A 78 0.99 1.83 -3.74
C ALA A 78 -0.40 1.99 -4.37
N VAL A 79 -0.75 1.07 -5.27
CA VAL A 79 -2.05 1.02 -5.92
C VAL A 79 -2.64 -0.37 -5.71
N SER A 80 -3.85 -0.44 -5.16
CA SER A 80 -4.60 -1.68 -4.94
C SER A 80 -5.88 -1.70 -5.77
N ASP A 81 -6.30 -2.89 -6.18
CA ASP A 81 -7.66 -3.14 -6.66
C ASP A 81 -8.60 -3.57 -5.51
N ASN A 82 -9.88 -3.77 -5.83
CA ASN A 82 -10.90 -4.22 -4.88
C ASN A 82 -10.80 -5.71 -4.47
N ALA A 83 -9.87 -6.47 -5.07
CA ALA A 83 -9.52 -7.82 -4.65
C ALA A 83 -8.28 -7.85 -3.72
N GLY A 84 -7.72 -6.67 -3.40
CA GLY A 84 -6.52 -6.55 -2.58
C GLY A 84 -5.21 -6.83 -3.33
N ASN A 85 -5.23 -7.09 -4.64
CA ASN A 85 -3.99 -7.16 -5.40
C ASN A 85 -3.36 -5.78 -5.47
N VAL A 86 -2.04 -5.71 -5.30
CA VAL A 86 -1.35 -4.44 -5.13
C VAL A 86 -0.08 -4.37 -5.96
N ARG A 87 0.31 -3.16 -6.30
CA ARG A 87 1.61 -2.80 -6.87
C ARG A 87 2.07 -1.47 -6.30
N GLY A 88 3.36 -1.24 -6.24
CA GLY A 88 3.88 0.01 -5.71
C GLY A 88 5.36 0.16 -5.97
N TYR A 89 5.89 1.33 -5.64
CA TYR A 89 7.31 1.64 -5.74
C TYR A 89 7.70 2.74 -4.73
N VAL A 90 8.99 2.93 -4.55
CA VAL A 90 9.58 4.08 -3.84
C VAL A 90 10.45 4.88 -4.80
N SER A 91 10.63 6.17 -4.55
CA SER A 91 11.47 7.02 -5.42
C SER A 91 12.94 6.65 -5.33
N HIS A 92 13.41 6.26 -4.16
CA HIS A 92 14.84 5.96 -3.89
C HIS A 92 14.97 4.58 -3.22
N PRO A 93 14.97 3.49 -4.01
CA PRO A 93 15.03 2.11 -3.49
C PRO A 93 16.36 1.76 -2.83
N GLU A 94 17.42 2.49 -3.17
CA GLU A 94 18.80 2.34 -2.69
C GLU A 94 19.04 2.96 -1.30
N VAL A 95 18.04 3.62 -0.71
CA VAL A 95 18.18 4.23 0.62
C VAL A 95 18.48 3.15 1.65
N ASP A 96 19.58 3.35 2.36
CA ASP A 96 20.03 2.51 3.46
C ASP A 96 20.28 3.37 4.69
N LEU A 97 19.71 2.99 5.82
CA LEU A 97 19.87 3.68 7.09
C LEU A 97 20.36 2.70 8.16
N PRO A 98 21.16 3.15 9.11
CA PRO A 98 21.57 2.32 10.23
C PRO A 98 20.37 1.78 11.00
N ILE A 99 20.52 0.58 11.56
CA ILE A 99 19.55 0.03 12.50
C ILE A 99 19.48 0.96 13.72
N ARG A 100 18.28 1.21 14.21
CA ARG A 100 18.06 2.08 15.38
C ARG A 100 18.59 1.44 16.64
N GLU A 101 19.52 2.10 17.31
CA GLU A 101 20.18 1.59 18.52
C GLU A 101 19.22 1.36 19.71
N ARG A 102 18.08 2.08 19.74
CA ARG A 102 17.13 2.00 20.87
C ARG A 102 16.31 0.71 20.92
N ASP A 103 16.09 0.04 19.78
CA ASP A 103 15.15 -1.08 19.66
C ASP A 103 15.56 -2.14 18.62
N ASP A 104 16.76 -2.03 18.04
CA ASP A 104 17.33 -2.92 17.03
C ASP A 104 16.43 -3.09 15.79
N LYS A 105 15.67 -2.05 15.40
CA LYS A 105 14.76 -2.06 14.26
C LYS A 105 15.26 -1.20 13.11
N LEU A 106 14.81 -1.53 11.89
CA LEU A 106 14.99 -0.70 10.71
C LEU A 106 14.36 0.69 10.94
N ASP A 107 15.07 1.75 10.55
CA ASP A 107 14.59 3.13 10.74
C ASP A 107 13.65 3.57 9.61
N VAL A 108 12.45 2.99 9.59
CA VAL A 108 11.42 3.33 8.59
C VAL A 108 11.00 4.79 8.71
N SER A 109 10.79 5.28 9.93
CA SER A 109 10.43 6.67 10.18
C SER A 109 11.51 7.65 9.70
N GLY A 110 12.78 7.32 9.88
CA GLY A 110 13.89 8.12 9.35
C GLY A 110 13.94 8.12 7.82
N ALA A 111 13.64 6.97 7.19
CA ALA A 111 13.59 6.87 5.73
C ALA A 111 12.40 7.62 5.12
N VAL A 112 11.22 7.52 5.71
CA VAL A 112 9.97 8.17 5.23
C VAL A 112 9.97 9.67 5.54
N GLY A 113 10.43 10.07 6.72
CA GLY A 113 10.27 11.42 7.26
C GLY A 113 8.90 11.61 7.90
N ARG A 114 8.71 12.79 8.51
CA ARG A 114 7.48 13.13 9.27
C ARG A 114 6.83 14.43 8.83
N GLU A 115 7.50 15.18 7.96
CA GLU A 115 7.05 16.50 7.52
C GLU A 115 6.36 16.38 6.15
N GLY A 116 5.12 15.91 6.16
CA GLY A 116 4.40 15.70 4.91
C GLY A 116 3.05 15.05 5.07
N LEU A 117 2.58 14.41 4.00
CA LEU A 117 1.22 13.92 3.88
C LEU A 117 1.17 12.43 3.52
N LEU A 118 0.17 11.75 4.10
CA LEU A 118 -0.41 10.53 3.60
C LEU A 118 -1.69 10.88 2.82
N THR A 119 -1.79 10.43 1.59
CA THR A 119 -2.96 10.67 0.72
C THR A 119 -3.53 9.33 0.25
N VAL A 120 -4.84 9.18 0.39
CA VAL A 120 -5.59 8.04 -0.14
C VAL A 120 -6.54 8.56 -1.21
N SER A 121 -6.42 8.03 -2.43
CA SER A 121 -7.31 8.35 -3.53
C SER A 121 -8.07 7.08 -3.93
N ARG A 122 -9.41 7.16 -4.00
CA ARG A 122 -10.31 6.06 -4.34
C ARG A 122 -10.98 6.36 -5.67
N ASP A 123 -10.64 5.59 -6.69
CA ASP A 123 -11.34 5.59 -7.97
C ASP A 123 -12.44 4.51 -7.93
N ILE A 124 -13.65 4.95 -7.79
CA ILE A 124 -14.86 4.11 -7.73
C ILE A 124 -15.75 4.28 -8.95
N GLY A 125 -15.16 4.72 -10.07
CA GLY A 125 -15.87 4.93 -11.33
C GLY A 125 -16.65 6.25 -11.41
N LEU A 126 -16.40 7.20 -10.52
CA LEU A 126 -16.94 8.56 -10.60
C LEU A 126 -16.10 9.41 -11.57
N ARG A 127 -16.64 10.58 -11.95
CA ARG A 127 -15.94 11.51 -12.85
C ARG A 127 -14.55 11.90 -12.33
N GLU A 128 -14.42 12.05 -11.03
CA GLU A 128 -13.16 12.35 -10.34
C GLU A 128 -12.99 11.39 -9.16
N PRO A 129 -11.77 10.88 -8.89
CA PRO A 129 -11.49 10.07 -7.74
C PRO A 129 -11.75 10.86 -6.43
N TYR A 130 -12.30 10.20 -5.43
CA TYR A 130 -12.39 10.76 -4.09
C TYR A 130 -11.02 10.67 -3.40
N SER A 131 -10.47 11.79 -2.96
CA SER A 131 -9.17 11.86 -2.31
C SER A 131 -9.25 12.51 -0.94
N GLY A 132 -8.63 11.88 0.05
CA GLY A 132 -8.42 12.42 1.39
C GLY A 132 -6.93 12.45 1.72
N SER A 133 -6.53 13.35 2.61
CA SER A 133 -5.14 13.44 3.07
C SER A 133 -5.09 13.77 4.56
N SER A 134 -4.08 13.25 5.26
CA SER A 134 -3.73 13.62 6.64
C SER A 134 -2.24 13.93 6.75
N ALA A 135 -1.87 14.74 7.74
CA ALA A 135 -0.47 14.92 8.08
C ALA A 135 0.12 13.61 8.61
N LEU A 136 1.40 13.37 8.33
CA LEU A 136 2.11 12.24 8.95
C LEU A 136 2.29 12.49 10.45
N VAL A 137 2.05 11.46 11.25
CA VAL A 137 2.20 11.48 12.71
C VAL A 137 3.59 10.97 13.11
N SER A 138 4.02 9.85 12.52
CA SER A 138 5.26 9.19 12.91
C SER A 138 6.19 8.81 11.77
N GLY A 139 5.67 8.66 10.55
CA GLY A 139 6.41 8.09 9.42
C GLY A 139 6.64 6.57 9.52
N GLU A 140 6.02 5.91 10.51
CA GLU A 140 6.04 4.43 10.64
C GLU A 140 4.97 3.74 9.77
N ILE A 141 4.17 4.52 9.04
CA ILE A 141 3.13 4.11 8.10
C ILE A 141 1.87 3.56 8.77
N ALA A 142 1.99 2.63 9.72
CA ALA A 142 0.83 2.06 10.41
C ALA A 142 0.07 3.10 11.25
N GLU A 143 0.79 3.89 12.03
CA GLU A 143 0.23 4.98 12.84
C GLU A 143 -0.34 6.09 11.96
N ASP A 144 0.36 6.41 10.86
CA ASP A 144 -0.08 7.42 9.90
C ASP A 144 -1.38 7.00 9.21
N LEU A 145 -1.52 5.71 8.90
CA LEU A 145 -2.72 5.14 8.32
C LEU A 145 -3.89 5.09 9.32
N ALA A 146 -3.62 4.76 10.59
CA ALA A 146 -4.63 4.80 11.65
C ALA A 146 -5.14 6.23 11.87
N ALA A 147 -4.23 7.22 11.89
CA ALA A 147 -4.59 8.64 11.96
C ALA A 147 -5.46 9.07 10.78
N PHE A 148 -5.09 8.70 9.55
CA PHE A 148 -5.89 8.97 8.35
C PHE A 148 -7.31 8.40 8.46
N LEU A 149 -7.45 7.13 8.86
CA LEU A 149 -8.77 6.49 9.00
C LEU A 149 -9.63 7.17 10.07
N THR A 150 -9.02 7.64 11.14
CA THR A 150 -9.74 8.30 12.23
C THR A 150 -10.11 9.75 11.86
N GLU A 151 -9.20 10.51 11.28
CA GLU A 151 -9.38 11.94 11.04
C GLU A 151 -10.12 12.22 9.72
N SER A 152 -9.75 11.53 8.65
CA SER A 152 -10.30 11.74 7.31
C SER A 152 -11.55 10.90 7.06
N ASP A 153 -11.53 9.64 7.41
CA ASP A 153 -12.65 8.71 7.20
C ASP A 153 -13.62 8.66 8.38
N GLN A 154 -13.27 9.28 9.52
CA GLN A 154 -14.05 9.31 10.76
C GLN A 154 -14.42 7.92 11.30
N LEU A 155 -13.56 6.96 11.08
CA LEU A 155 -13.70 5.58 11.54
C LEU A 155 -12.73 5.32 12.68
N GLY A 156 -13.24 5.01 13.88
CA GLY A 156 -12.43 4.55 15.00
C GLY A 156 -11.68 3.27 14.59
N SER A 157 -10.37 3.41 14.32
CA SER A 157 -9.57 2.34 13.72
C SER A 157 -8.25 2.16 14.44
N ALA A 158 -7.80 0.92 14.53
CA ALA A 158 -6.42 0.57 14.87
C ALA A 158 -5.75 -0.11 13.68
N CYS A 159 -4.48 0.22 13.44
CA CYS A 159 -3.68 -0.34 12.36
C CYS A 159 -2.31 -0.75 12.90
N ALA A 160 -1.89 -1.96 12.57
CA ALA A 160 -0.52 -2.41 12.78
C ALA A 160 -0.01 -3.07 11.51
N LEU A 161 1.20 -2.70 11.10
CA LEU A 161 1.86 -3.20 9.89
C LEU A 161 3.31 -3.53 10.22
N GLY A 162 3.79 -4.66 9.72
CA GLY A 162 5.15 -5.10 9.98
C GLY A 162 5.77 -5.82 8.78
N VAL A 163 7.07 -5.64 8.62
CA VAL A 163 7.90 -6.41 7.70
C VAL A 163 9.18 -6.80 8.43
N LEU A 164 9.47 -8.09 8.47
CA LEU A 164 10.68 -8.65 9.03
C LEU A 164 11.59 -9.09 7.90
N VAL A 165 12.79 -8.52 7.85
CA VAL A 165 13.80 -8.77 6.83
C VAL A 165 14.91 -9.62 7.42
N ASN A 166 15.32 -10.67 6.74
CA ASN A 166 16.45 -11.51 7.11
C ASN A 166 17.78 -10.77 6.91
N PRO A 167 18.88 -11.24 7.52
CA PRO A 167 20.21 -10.66 7.31
C PRO A 167 20.69 -10.67 5.85
N ASP A 168 20.19 -11.58 5.01
CA ASP A 168 20.47 -11.64 3.57
C ASP A 168 19.61 -10.68 2.72
N GLY A 169 18.73 -9.91 3.37
CA GLY A 169 17.84 -8.96 2.75
C GLY A 169 16.49 -9.54 2.30
N SER A 170 16.29 -10.86 2.33
CA SER A 170 15.02 -11.49 1.98
C SER A 170 13.92 -11.21 3.01
N VAL A 171 12.67 -11.28 2.59
CA VAL A 171 11.52 -11.04 3.49
C VAL A 171 11.18 -12.33 4.25
N LYS A 172 11.30 -12.29 5.57
CA LYS A 172 10.91 -13.39 6.45
C LYS A 172 9.42 -13.40 6.73
N ALA A 173 8.87 -12.25 7.14
CA ALA A 173 7.46 -12.05 7.43
C ALA A 173 7.01 -10.68 6.97
N ALA A 174 5.79 -10.58 6.48
CA ALA A 174 5.16 -9.31 6.12
C ALA A 174 3.66 -9.41 6.29
N GLY A 175 3.05 -8.36 6.80
CA GLY A 175 1.62 -8.31 6.98
C GLY A 175 1.19 -7.27 7.99
N GLY A 176 -0.03 -7.45 8.49
CA GLY A 176 -0.61 -6.53 9.44
C GLY A 176 -2.11 -6.65 9.55
N PHE A 177 -2.74 -5.69 10.20
CA PHE A 177 -4.18 -5.62 10.30
C PHE A 177 -4.71 -4.20 10.31
N ILE A 178 -5.96 -4.06 9.92
CA ILE A 178 -6.81 -2.92 10.23
C ILE A 178 -8.01 -3.45 11.01
N MET A 179 -8.20 -2.96 12.24
CA MET A 179 -9.37 -3.18 13.05
C MET A 179 -10.20 -1.91 13.09
N GLN A 180 -11.50 -2.04 12.95
CA GLN A 180 -12.45 -0.92 12.95
C GLN A 180 -13.56 -1.17 13.94
N LEU A 181 -13.87 -0.14 14.73
CA LEU A 181 -15.04 -0.11 15.60
C LEU A 181 -16.29 0.10 14.76
N MET A 182 -17.35 -0.62 15.11
CA MET A 182 -18.67 -0.39 14.54
C MET A 182 -19.42 0.67 15.35
N PRO A 183 -20.40 1.37 14.73
CA PRO A 183 -21.22 2.33 15.47
C PRO A 183 -21.85 1.67 16.71
N ASN A 184 -21.81 2.38 17.82
CA ASN A 184 -22.35 1.96 19.13
C ASN A 184 -21.56 0.88 19.89
N ALA A 185 -20.27 0.69 19.58
CA ALA A 185 -19.39 -0.10 20.43
C ALA A 185 -19.38 0.46 21.87
N ALA A 186 -19.57 -0.39 22.86
CA ALA A 186 -19.53 0.03 24.26
C ALA A 186 -18.12 0.47 24.68
N GLU A 187 -18.00 1.43 25.58
CA GLU A 187 -16.71 1.98 26.01
C GLU A 187 -15.81 0.88 26.62
N GLU A 188 -16.40 -0.06 27.35
CA GLU A 188 -15.69 -1.22 27.90
C GLU A 188 -15.10 -2.11 26.80
N THR A 189 -15.81 -2.30 25.70
CA THR A 189 -15.31 -3.08 24.55
C THR A 189 -14.16 -2.35 23.84
N VAL A 190 -14.29 -1.03 23.66
CA VAL A 190 -13.21 -0.20 23.06
C VAL A 190 -11.96 -0.33 23.90
N LYS A 191 -12.07 -0.12 25.22
CA LYS A 191 -10.94 -0.24 26.14
C LYS A 191 -10.31 -1.62 26.14
N ALA A 192 -11.12 -2.69 26.12
CA ALA A 192 -10.61 -4.06 26.06
C ALA A 192 -9.81 -4.31 24.76
N LEU A 193 -10.27 -3.79 23.61
CA LEU A 193 -9.58 -3.89 22.33
C LEU A 193 -8.26 -3.10 22.34
N GLU A 194 -8.25 -1.89 22.89
CA GLU A 194 -7.03 -1.08 23.06
C GLU A 194 -6.00 -1.79 23.95
N ASP A 195 -6.43 -2.30 25.09
CA ASP A 195 -5.55 -3.04 26.02
C ASP A 195 -4.99 -4.32 25.35
N ASN A 196 -5.79 -5.05 24.59
CA ASN A 196 -5.37 -6.25 23.87
C ASN A 196 -4.32 -5.93 22.80
N ILE A 197 -4.53 -4.86 22.02
CA ILE A 197 -3.59 -4.43 20.98
C ILE A 197 -2.28 -3.94 21.63
N PHE A 198 -2.36 -3.19 22.71
CA PHE A 198 -1.18 -2.70 23.42
C PHE A 198 -0.32 -3.84 24.02
N LEU A 199 -0.98 -4.90 24.51
CA LEU A 199 -0.32 -6.05 25.12
C LEU A 199 0.08 -7.15 24.12
N MET A 200 -0.25 -6.97 22.83
CA MET A 200 0.06 -7.95 21.79
C MET A 200 1.57 -8.07 21.59
N ASP A 201 2.06 -9.29 21.44
CA ASP A 201 3.43 -9.59 21.04
C ASP A 201 3.79 -8.97 19.67
N GLN A 202 5.06 -9.10 19.28
CA GLN A 202 5.49 -8.57 17.98
C GLN A 202 4.68 -9.19 16.85
N LEU A 203 3.90 -8.38 16.16
CA LEU A 203 3.00 -8.77 15.07
C LEU A 203 3.66 -9.67 14.02
N THR A 204 4.89 -9.32 13.59
CA THR A 204 5.61 -10.08 12.56
C THR A 204 6.00 -11.48 13.04
N THR A 205 6.29 -11.65 14.33
CA THR A 205 6.55 -12.96 14.91
C THR A 205 5.30 -13.83 14.94
N ILE A 206 4.16 -13.26 15.35
CA ILE A 206 2.87 -13.97 15.35
C ILE A 206 2.50 -14.40 13.92
N LEU A 207 2.67 -13.48 12.95
CA LEU A 207 2.34 -13.79 11.54
C LEU A 207 3.25 -14.88 10.95
N ASP A 208 4.51 -14.95 11.36
CA ASP A 208 5.49 -15.93 10.90
C ASP A 208 5.23 -17.32 11.51
N GLU A 209 4.99 -17.37 12.82
CA GLU A 209 4.95 -18.61 13.60
C GLU A 209 3.53 -19.19 13.72
N ASP A 210 2.53 -18.34 13.95
CA ASP A 210 1.18 -18.74 14.35
C ASP A 210 0.09 -18.35 13.35
N GLY A 211 0.36 -17.38 12.46
CA GLY A 211 -0.54 -16.98 11.38
C GLY A 211 -1.62 -15.97 11.79
N ALA A 212 -2.45 -15.61 10.79
CA ALA A 212 -3.44 -14.53 10.90
C ALA A 212 -4.55 -14.77 11.94
N GLU A 213 -4.98 -16.01 12.13
CA GLU A 213 -6.03 -16.36 13.11
C GLU A 213 -5.59 -16.05 14.53
N THR A 214 -4.32 -16.26 14.86
CA THR A 214 -3.75 -15.93 16.16
C THR A 214 -3.73 -14.43 16.42
N VAL A 215 -3.44 -13.62 15.37
CA VAL A 215 -3.55 -12.14 15.46
C VAL A 215 -4.98 -11.75 15.84
N ILE A 216 -5.99 -12.31 15.15
CA ILE A 216 -7.40 -12.04 15.45
C ILE A 216 -7.75 -12.45 16.88
N ALA A 217 -7.33 -13.64 17.29
CA ALA A 217 -7.61 -14.16 18.63
C ALA A 217 -6.96 -13.30 19.74
N GLN A 218 -5.79 -12.72 19.49
CA GLN A 218 -5.15 -11.81 20.43
C GLN A 218 -5.86 -10.44 20.47
N VAL A 219 -6.18 -9.85 19.34
CA VAL A 219 -6.90 -8.57 19.24
C VAL A 219 -8.30 -8.69 19.87
N PHE A 220 -9.01 -9.77 19.57
CA PHE A 220 -10.37 -10.02 20.08
C PHE A 220 -10.40 -10.86 21.39
N LYS A 221 -9.30 -10.89 22.12
CA LYS A 221 -9.25 -11.63 23.38
C LYS A 221 -10.34 -11.18 24.34
N GLY A 222 -11.11 -12.14 24.85
CA GLY A 222 -12.26 -11.90 25.72
C GLY A 222 -13.57 -11.59 24.99
N LEU A 223 -13.54 -11.50 23.65
CA LEU A 223 -14.72 -11.35 22.81
C LEU A 223 -14.92 -12.60 21.97
N GLU A 224 -16.18 -13.00 21.77
CA GLU A 224 -16.51 -14.04 20.80
C GLU A 224 -16.49 -13.44 19.40
N TRP A 225 -15.92 -14.17 18.45
CA TRP A 225 -15.80 -13.73 17.06
C TRP A 225 -15.91 -14.90 16.08
N HIS A 226 -16.15 -14.59 14.81
CA HIS A 226 -16.14 -15.57 13.75
C HIS A 226 -15.49 -15.00 12.48
N LYS A 227 -14.91 -15.90 11.71
CA LYS A 227 -14.36 -15.63 10.38
C LYS A 227 -15.49 -15.34 9.40
N THR A 228 -15.37 -14.25 8.65
CA THR A 228 -16.38 -13.86 7.64
C THR A 228 -15.94 -14.17 6.22
N ALA A 229 -14.64 -14.02 5.93
CA ALA A 229 -14.09 -14.33 4.61
C ALA A 229 -12.59 -14.57 4.66
N GLU A 230 -12.08 -15.18 3.60
CA GLU A 230 -10.66 -15.29 3.29
C GLU A 230 -10.48 -15.07 1.79
N SER A 231 -9.49 -14.31 1.39
CA SER A 231 -9.17 -14.03 -0.01
C SER A 231 -7.67 -14.11 -0.27
N ASP A 232 -7.30 -14.57 -1.45
CA ASP A 232 -5.92 -14.55 -1.92
C ASP A 232 -5.62 -13.20 -2.58
N MET A 233 -4.40 -12.71 -2.42
CA MET A 233 -3.93 -11.48 -3.05
C MET A 233 -2.45 -11.60 -3.46
N ALA A 234 -2.01 -10.73 -4.36
CA ALA A 234 -0.66 -10.79 -4.90
C ALA A 234 -0.13 -9.40 -5.30
N TYR A 235 1.21 -9.33 -5.46
CA TYR A 235 1.80 -8.23 -6.22
C TYR A 235 1.43 -8.40 -7.69
N LYS A 236 0.63 -7.50 -8.25
CA LYS A 236 0.09 -7.63 -9.59
C LYS A 236 0.10 -6.30 -10.34
N CYS A 237 0.86 -6.25 -11.42
CA CYS A 237 0.86 -5.11 -12.32
C CYS A 237 -0.07 -5.38 -13.51
N TYR A 238 -0.82 -4.37 -13.92
CA TYR A 238 -1.75 -4.41 -15.04
C TYR A 238 -1.25 -3.63 -16.26
N CYS A 239 0.06 -3.35 -16.34
CA CYS A 239 0.64 -2.71 -17.51
C CYS A 239 0.56 -3.65 -18.73
N SER A 240 0.37 -3.05 -19.88
CA SER A 240 0.45 -3.71 -21.18
C SER A 240 1.01 -2.74 -22.21
N ARG A 241 1.44 -3.27 -23.36
CA ARG A 241 1.94 -2.43 -24.45
C ARG A 241 0.91 -1.38 -24.89
N GLU A 242 -0.35 -1.78 -24.96
CA GLU A 242 -1.46 -0.89 -25.35
C GLU A 242 -1.66 0.22 -24.32
N ARG A 243 -1.59 -0.09 -23.01
CA ARG A 243 -1.70 0.93 -21.96
C ARG A 243 -0.54 1.91 -21.97
N VAL A 244 0.68 1.43 -22.23
CA VAL A 244 1.85 2.30 -22.34
C VAL A 244 1.74 3.18 -23.56
N LEU A 245 1.29 2.63 -24.70
CA LEU A 245 1.05 3.41 -25.93
C LEU A 245 -0.02 4.47 -25.72
N GLY A 246 -1.11 4.14 -25.01
CA GLY A 246 -2.15 5.10 -24.61
C GLY A 246 -1.60 6.22 -23.71
N ALA A 247 -0.71 5.89 -22.77
CA ALA A 247 -0.04 6.89 -21.94
C ALA A 247 0.87 7.82 -22.77
N LEU A 248 1.63 7.28 -23.73
CA LEU A 248 2.42 8.09 -24.67
C LEU A 248 1.53 9.00 -25.52
N ALA A 249 0.38 8.52 -25.98
CA ALA A 249 -0.59 9.32 -26.73
C ALA A 249 -1.22 10.47 -25.90
N SER A 250 -1.18 10.39 -24.56
CA SER A 250 -1.70 11.43 -23.68
C SER A 250 -0.66 12.53 -23.32
N LEU A 251 0.56 12.42 -23.82
CA LEU A 251 1.59 13.45 -23.66
C LEU A 251 1.16 14.77 -24.34
N SER A 252 1.74 15.88 -23.89
CA SER A 252 1.55 17.17 -24.55
C SER A 252 2.00 17.12 -26.02
N ALA A 253 1.46 17.99 -26.86
CA ALA A 253 1.81 18.08 -28.27
C ALA A 253 3.33 18.34 -28.44
N ASP A 254 3.92 19.18 -27.58
CA ASP A 254 5.34 19.52 -27.60
C ASP A 254 6.23 18.34 -27.20
N ASP A 255 5.85 17.59 -26.14
CA ASP A 255 6.59 16.40 -25.72
C ASP A 255 6.55 15.31 -26.79
N LEU A 256 5.36 15.11 -27.39
CA LEU A 256 5.19 14.14 -28.48
C LEU A 256 5.96 14.53 -29.74
N ALA A 257 6.03 15.83 -30.07
CA ALA A 257 6.86 16.34 -31.14
C ALA A 257 8.35 16.09 -30.90
N SER A 258 8.82 16.37 -29.67
CA SER A 258 10.19 16.12 -29.28
C SER A 258 10.58 14.63 -29.41
N LEU A 259 9.70 13.71 -28.97
CA LEU A 259 9.91 12.27 -29.14
C LEU A 259 9.98 11.85 -30.61
N ARG A 260 9.17 12.48 -31.49
CA ARG A 260 9.20 12.21 -32.95
C ARG A 260 10.46 12.70 -33.62
N GLU A 261 11.00 13.82 -33.17
CA GLU A 261 12.26 14.40 -33.73
C GLU A 261 13.48 13.54 -33.42
N GLU A 262 13.48 12.80 -32.32
CA GLU A 262 14.61 11.93 -31.96
C GLU A 262 14.85 10.78 -32.96
N GLN A 263 13.83 10.35 -33.70
CA GLN A 263 13.89 9.27 -34.70
C GLN A 263 14.61 8.00 -34.21
N LYS A 264 14.39 7.63 -32.96
CA LYS A 264 14.98 6.48 -32.28
C LYS A 264 13.91 5.59 -31.71
N ASP A 265 14.26 4.33 -31.49
CA ASP A 265 13.46 3.43 -30.65
C ASP A 265 13.37 4.00 -29.24
N ILE A 266 12.15 4.04 -28.70
CA ILE A 266 11.87 4.55 -27.37
C ILE A 266 11.66 3.36 -26.45
N GLU A 267 12.48 3.25 -25.41
CA GLU A 267 12.30 2.29 -24.33
C GLU A 267 11.50 2.94 -23.19
N VAL A 268 10.39 2.31 -22.81
CA VAL A 268 9.57 2.70 -21.66
C VAL A 268 9.57 1.58 -20.64
N ARG A 269 9.97 1.89 -19.41
CA ARG A 269 9.92 0.96 -18.28
C ARG A 269 8.72 1.23 -17.40
N CYS A 270 8.02 0.18 -17.02
CA CYS A 270 6.95 0.28 -16.05
C CYS A 270 7.52 0.47 -14.64
N GLN A 271 7.24 1.58 -13.98
CA GLN A 271 7.70 1.86 -12.62
C GLN A 271 7.20 0.84 -11.57
N PHE A 272 6.13 0.09 -11.86
CA PHE A 272 5.58 -0.89 -10.92
C PHE A 272 6.17 -2.30 -11.04
N CYS A 273 6.62 -2.72 -12.22
CA CYS A 273 7.06 -4.10 -12.42
C CYS A 273 8.32 -4.27 -13.27
N ASP A 274 8.95 -3.15 -13.62
CA ASP A 274 10.16 -3.07 -14.44
C ASP A 274 10.03 -3.70 -15.84
N ALA A 275 8.81 -4.02 -16.29
CA ALA A 275 8.59 -4.49 -17.65
C ALA A 275 8.99 -3.43 -18.67
N VAL A 276 9.72 -3.86 -19.70
CA VAL A 276 10.27 -3.00 -20.74
C VAL A 276 9.41 -3.09 -21.99
N TYR A 277 9.06 -1.94 -22.54
CA TYR A 277 8.29 -1.80 -23.80
C TYR A 277 9.07 -0.92 -24.77
N ASN A 278 9.32 -1.43 -25.98
CA ASN A 278 10.03 -0.72 -27.02
C ASN A 278 9.03 -0.28 -28.12
N PHE A 279 9.13 0.97 -28.55
CA PHE A 279 8.29 1.57 -29.58
C PHE A 279 9.17 2.14 -30.70
N THR A 280 8.82 1.82 -31.94
CA THR A 280 9.56 2.33 -33.10
C THR A 280 9.18 3.78 -33.41
N PRO A 281 10.03 4.52 -34.19
CA PRO A 281 9.70 5.88 -34.64
C PRO A 281 8.37 5.95 -35.39
N GLU A 282 8.03 4.90 -36.19
CA GLU A 282 6.78 4.86 -36.95
C GLU A 282 5.56 4.75 -36.02
N GLU A 283 5.66 3.95 -34.95
CA GLU A 283 4.58 3.84 -33.96
C GLU A 283 4.37 5.17 -33.23
N ILE A 284 5.45 5.85 -32.85
CA ILE A 284 5.37 7.17 -32.20
C ILE A 284 4.82 8.22 -33.16
N ALA A 285 5.22 8.17 -34.45
CA ALA A 285 4.70 9.09 -35.47
C ALA A 285 3.19 8.92 -35.69
N ALA A 286 2.68 7.70 -35.53
CA ALA A 286 1.25 7.38 -35.68
C ALA A 286 0.39 7.83 -34.48
N LEU A 287 0.98 8.19 -33.33
CA LEU A 287 0.22 8.70 -32.18
C LEU A 287 -0.33 10.10 -32.52
N ASN A 288 -1.59 10.33 -32.20
CA ASN A 288 -2.20 11.66 -32.27
C ASN A 288 -2.13 12.29 -30.87
N ALA A 289 -1.69 13.55 -30.80
CA ALA A 289 -1.84 14.31 -29.56
C ALA A 289 -3.34 14.44 -29.23
N PRO A 290 -3.73 14.44 -27.93
CA PRO A 290 -5.10 14.73 -27.56
C PRO A 290 -5.49 16.10 -28.13
N GLU A 291 -6.69 16.19 -28.72
CA GLU A 291 -7.24 17.50 -29.10
C GLU A 291 -7.34 18.33 -27.83
N GLU A 292 -6.64 19.47 -27.79
CA GLU A 292 -6.83 20.44 -26.72
C GLU A 292 -8.31 20.80 -26.68
N ASP A 293 -9.00 20.50 -25.58
CA ASP A 293 -10.33 21.04 -25.32
C ASP A 293 -10.24 22.57 -25.40
N LYS A 294 -10.59 23.09 -26.57
CA LYS A 294 -10.81 24.51 -26.75
C LYS A 294 -11.99 24.91 -25.89
N LYS A 295 -11.72 25.15 -24.59
CA LYS A 295 -12.63 25.89 -23.75
C LYS A 295 -12.69 27.32 -24.29
N ALA A 296 -13.75 27.58 -25.06
CA ALA A 296 -14.23 28.94 -25.34
C ALA A 296 -14.93 29.50 -24.09
#